data_043bfb674fe2c31e8994abff28efdbcf
#
_entry.id   043bfb674fe2c31e8994abff28efdbcf
#
_cell.length_a   1.000
_cell.length_b   1.000
_cell.length_c   1.000
_cell.angle_alpha   90.00
_cell.angle_beta   90.00
_cell.angle_gamma   90.00
#
_symmetry.space_group_name_H-M   'P 1'
#
loop_
_entity.id
_entity.type
_entity.pdbx_description
1 polymer ?
#
loop_
_entity_poly.entity_id
_entity_poly.type
_entity_poly.pdbx_seq_one_letter_code
_entity_poly.pdbx_strand_id
1 'polypeptide(L)'
;MPTGPFLIGGGREPEQVLPTHRPFVAACAGGPIALVMADEGDGVDVERWTAALDGAAEVRPVVVSASRPIAAGDIGSDVAGVYVAGGLTPLYAEALAGWTPPPGAAYAGFSAGAAVAARDAVVGGWRAEGGGAVCPEEAGEDLDVVTVRPGLGVVPFAVDVHAAQWGTLGRLVHAVEAGLVAEGWALDEGACLAGGTVVGPGAAWHVTRDAPVRRVTERG
;
A
#
# COMPACT_ATOMS: atom_id res chain seq x y z
N MET A 1 -11.69 11.69 -13.77
CA MET A 1 -10.45 11.22 -13.11
C MET A 1 -10.83 10.21 -12.06
N PRO A 2 -10.08 9.12 -11.86
CA PRO A 2 -10.35 8.23 -10.74
C PRO A 2 -10.27 9.03 -9.44
N THR A 3 -11.23 8.81 -8.56
CA THR A 3 -11.22 9.36 -7.19
C THR A 3 -10.54 8.32 -6.30
N GLY A 4 -9.49 8.73 -5.53
CA GLY A 4 -8.76 7.83 -4.62
C GLY A 4 -9.62 7.16 -3.56
N PRO A 5 -9.03 6.31 -2.70
CA PRO A 5 -7.58 6.16 -2.51
C PRO A 5 -6.85 5.49 -3.68
N PHE A 6 -5.56 5.78 -3.79
CA PHE A 6 -4.68 5.27 -4.83
C PHE A 6 -3.75 4.21 -4.23
N LEU A 7 -4.04 2.94 -4.48
CA LEU A 7 -3.32 1.81 -3.91
C LEU A 7 -2.40 1.21 -4.97
N ILE A 8 -1.08 1.36 -4.79
CA ILE A 8 -0.07 1.02 -5.79
C ILE A 8 0.66 -0.25 -5.36
N GLY A 9 0.64 -1.26 -6.22
CA GLY A 9 1.15 -2.60 -5.93
C GLY A 9 2.67 -2.74 -5.87
N GLY A 10 3.41 -1.66 -6.11
CA GLY A 10 4.88 -1.67 -6.14
C GLY A 10 5.46 -1.50 -7.54
N GLY A 11 6.76 -1.76 -7.65
CA GLY A 11 7.52 -1.67 -8.89
C GLY A 11 8.79 -0.84 -8.72
N ARG A 12 9.78 -1.07 -9.60
CA ARG A 12 11.06 -0.35 -9.58
C ARG A 12 11.33 0.41 -10.86
N GLU A 13 10.79 -0.08 -11.99
CA GLU A 13 11.03 0.48 -13.30
C GLU A 13 10.18 1.73 -13.55
N PRO A 14 10.74 2.81 -14.12
CA PRO A 14 10.01 4.05 -14.39
C PRO A 14 8.73 3.86 -15.21
N GLU A 15 8.73 2.93 -16.17
CA GLU A 15 7.57 2.61 -17.01
C GLU A 15 6.39 2.03 -16.19
N GLN A 16 6.69 1.38 -15.06
CA GLN A 16 5.69 0.84 -14.14
C GLN A 16 5.23 1.91 -13.14
N VAL A 17 6.17 2.67 -12.61
CA VAL A 17 5.96 3.61 -11.49
C VAL A 17 5.21 4.86 -11.94
N LEU A 18 5.68 5.56 -12.99
CA LEU A 18 5.13 6.86 -13.39
C LEU A 18 3.63 6.82 -13.72
N PRO A 19 3.09 5.85 -14.49
CA PRO A 19 1.66 5.80 -14.78
C PRO A 19 0.80 5.64 -13.52
N THR A 20 1.30 4.93 -12.51
CA THR A 20 0.55 4.63 -11.29
C THR A 20 0.49 5.80 -10.30
N HIS A 21 1.46 6.72 -10.34
CA HIS A 21 1.54 7.87 -9.44
C HIS A 21 0.79 9.10 -9.95
N ARG A 22 0.76 9.30 -11.28
CA ARG A 22 0.13 10.45 -11.92
C ARG A 22 -1.31 10.74 -11.47
N PRO A 23 -2.20 9.74 -11.30
CA PRO A 23 -3.57 10.00 -10.85
C PRO A 23 -3.63 10.63 -9.46
N PHE A 24 -2.76 10.20 -8.54
CA PHE A 24 -2.67 10.78 -7.21
C PHE A 24 -2.13 12.22 -7.24
N VAL A 25 -1.01 12.46 -7.92
CA VAL A 25 -0.43 13.80 -8.05
C VAL A 25 -1.45 14.77 -8.66
N ALA A 26 -2.18 14.33 -9.69
CA ALA A 26 -3.24 15.14 -10.29
C ALA A 26 -4.41 15.41 -9.32
N ALA A 27 -4.76 14.46 -8.45
CA ALA A 27 -5.82 14.64 -7.45
C ALA A 27 -5.42 15.66 -6.37
N CYS A 28 -4.12 15.84 -6.10
CA CYS A 28 -3.62 16.85 -5.17
C CYS A 28 -3.73 18.30 -5.73
N ALA A 29 -4.06 18.47 -7.01
CA ALA A 29 -4.34 19.78 -7.64
C ALA A 29 -3.27 20.87 -7.38
N GLY A 30 -2.01 20.48 -7.25
CA GLY A 30 -0.88 21.40 -6.98
C GLY A 30 -0.72 21.81 -5.51
N GLY A 31 -1.50 21.27 -4.59
CA GLY A 31 -1.29 21.45 -3.15
C GLY A 31 -0.16 20.58 -2.60
N PRO A 32 0.30 20.84 -1.36
CA PRO A 32 1.39 20.11 -0.73
C PRO A 32 1.06 18.63 -0.51
N ILE A 33 2.06 17.74 -0.68
CA ILE A 33 1.97 16.31 -0.43
C ILE A 33 2.86 15.97 0.78
N ALA A 34 2.28 15.36 1.81
CA ALA A 34 3.06 14.72 2.87
C ALA A 34 3.56 13.36 2.39
N LEU A 35 4.87 13.17 2.39
CA LEU A 35 5.54 11.93 2.01
C LEU A 35 5.98 11.18 3.27
N VAL A 36 5.24 10.14 3.65
CA VAL A 36 5.53 9.32 4.83
C VAL A 36 6.43 8.16 4.44
N MET A 37 7.57 8.04 5.11
CA MET A 37 8.58 7.01 4.86
C MET A 37 8.97 6.31 6.17
N ALA A 38 9.12 5.00 6.14
CA ALA A 38 9.64 4.23 7.27
C ALA A 38 11.16 4.12 7.20
N ASP A 39 11.82 4.46 8.30
CA ASP A 39 13.25 4.19 8.50
C ASP A 39 13.41 2.85 9.24
N GLU A 40 13.98 1.88 8.55
CA GLU A 40 14.24 0.52 9.01
C GLU A 40 15.59 0.42 9.76
N GLY A 41 16.31 1.54 9.90
CA GLY A 41 17.58 1.63 10.62
C GLY A 41 18.79 2.01 9.76
N ASP A 42 18.61 2.10 8.44
CA ASP A 42 19.65 2.46 7.47
C ASP A 42 19.36 3.81 6.75
N GLY A 43 18.34 4.53 7.22
CA GLY A 43 17.89 5.80 6.69
C GLY A 43 16.86 5.65 5.56
N VAL A 44 16.41 6.79 5.02
CA VAL A 44 15.41 6.84 3.96
C VAL A 44 15.93 7.57 2.72
N ASP A 45 15.63 7.06 1.54
CA ASP A 45 15.96 7.71 0.27
C ASP A 45 14.86 8.72 -0.12
N VAL A 46 14.96 9.92 0.46
CA VAL A 46 14.00 11.02 0.24
C VAL A 46 13.96 11.44 -1.23
N GLU A 47 15.12 11.45 -1.90
CA GLU A 47 15.25 11.92 -3.29
C GLU A 47 14.50 10.97 -4.23
N ARG A 48 14.67 9.66 -4.07
CA ARG A 48 13.96 8.64 -4.84
C ARG A 48 12.44 8.80 -4.73
N TRP A 49 11.94 8.93 -3.50
CA TRP A 49 10.50 9.03 -3.28
C TRP A 49 9.91 10.36 -3.74
N THR A 50 10.67 11.46 -3.62
CA THR A 50 10.26 12.74 -4.15
C THR A 50 10.22 12.71 -5.69
N ALA A 51 11.19 12.07 -6.34
CA ALA A 51 11.21 11.91 -7.79
C ALA A 51 10.02 11.07 -8.31
N ALA A 52 9.54 10.09 -7.53
CA ALA A 52 8.34 9.31 -7.88
C ALA A 52 7.06 10.18 -7.91
N LEU A 53 7.05 11.32 -7.21
CA LEU A 53 5.95 12.29 -7.17
C LEU A 53 6.15 13.43 -8.17
N ASP A 54 6.74 13.13 -9.33
CA ASP A 54 6.97 14.10 -10.40
C ASP A 54 5.69 14.88 -10.75
N GLY A 55 5.80 16.20 -10.82
CA GLY A 55 4.69 17.12 -11.02
C GLY A 55 4.01 17.62 -9.73
N ALA A 56 4.42 17.14 -8.54
CA ALA A 56 3.99 17.72 -7.27
C ALA A 56 4.61 19.13 -7.09
N ALA A 57 3.80 20.10 -6.62
CA ALA A 57 4.28 21.45 -6.38
C ALA A 57 5.18 21.55 -5.14
N GLU A 58 4.87 20.78 -4.11
CA GLU A 58 5.61 20.71 -2.85
C GLU A 58 5.50 19.31 -2.25
N VAL A 59 6.63 18.73 -1.83
CA VAL A 59 6.68 17.46 -1.11
C VAL A 59 7.29 17.69 0.27
N ARG A 60 6.59 17.28 1.33
CA ARG A 60 7.01 17.42 2.72
C ARG A 60 7.33 16.04 3.30
N PRO A 61 8.61 15.68 3.46
CA PRO A 61 9.01 14.40 4.03
C PRO A 61 8.63 14.27 5.51
N VAL A 62 8.08 13.12 5.87
CA VAL A 62 7.78 12.70 7.25
C VAL A 62 8.39 11.32 7.44
N VAL A 63 9.39 11.21 8.32
CA VAL A 63 10.05 9.93 8.59
C VAL A 63 9.51 9.35 9.89
N VAL A 64 9.09 8.09 9.82
CA VAL A 64 8.63 7.30 10.97
C VAL A 64 9.55 6.09 11.18
N SER A 65 9.60 5.55 12.40
CA SER A 65 10.33 4.32 12.71
C SER A 65 9.69 3.65 13.94
N ALA A 66 10.18 2.48 14.34
CA ALA A 66 9.75 1.83 15.55
C ALA A 66 9.97 2.70 16.81
N SER A 67 11.03 3.52 16.83
CA SER A 67 11.34 4.44 17.94
C SER A 67 10.70 5.83 17.79
N ARG A 68 10.21 6.16 16.60
CA ARG A 68 9.56 7.43 16.27
C ARG A 68 8.27 7.18 15.48
N PRO A 69 7.20 6.73 16.14
CA PRO A 69 5.90 6.64 15.49
C PRO A 69 5.40 8.03 15.07
N ILE A 70 4.41 8.06 14.17
CA ILE A 70 3.80 9.32 13.73
C ILE A 70 3.13 10.02 14.92
N ALA A 71 3.34 11.32 15.02
CA ALA A 71 2.73 12.14 16.08
C ALA A 71 1.67 13.09 15.52
N ALA A 72 0.75 13.52 16.38
CA ALA A 72 -0.20 14.55 16.03
C ALA A 72 0.52 15.85 15.64
N GLY A 73 0.28 16.33 14.42
CA GLY A 73 0.92 17.52 13.87
C GLY A 73 2.15 17.27 12.98
N ASP A 74 2.66 16.04 12.87
CA ASP A 74 3.71 15.70 11.90
C ASP A 74 3.23 15.95 10.46
N ILE A 75 1.93 15.80 10.22
CA ILE A 75 1.28 16.14 8.95
C ILE A 75 0.29 17.28 9.20
N GLY A 76 0.54 18.44 8.56
CA GLY A 76 -0.35 19.60 8.65
C GLY A 76 -1.71 19.34 8.01
N SER A 77 -2.72 20.08 8.46
CA SER A 77 -4.07 20.01 7.89
C SER A 77 -4.21 20.68 6.52
N ASP A 78 -3.17 21.36 6.06
CA ASP A 78 -3.09 22.08 4.78
C ASP A 78 -2.59 21.20 3.61
N VAL A 79 -2.24 19.93 3.86
CA VAL A 79 -1.80 19.02 2.80
C VAL A 79 -2.98 18.63 1.89
N ALA A 80 -2.73 18.64 0.59
CA ALA A 80 -3.70 18.16 -0.40
C ALA A 80 -3.68 16.63 -0.54
N GLY A 81 -2.57 16.00 -0.17
CA GLY A 81 -2.42 14.55 -0.22
C GLY A 81 -1.41 14.01 0.79
N VAL A 82 -1.60 12.72 1.11
CA VAL A 82 -0.65 11.92 1.88
C VAL A 82 -0.23 10.74 1.02
N TYR A 83 1.07 10.61 0.84
CA TYR A 83 1.68 9.47 0.17
C TYR A 83 2.47 8.65 1.19
N VAL A 84 2.08 7.38 1.40
CA VAL A 84 2.82 6.44 2.25
C VAL A 84 3.67 5.56 1.34
N ALA A 85 4.97 5.63 1.52
CA ALA A 85 5.97 4.95 0.69
C ALA A 85 6.01 3.43 0.92
N GLY A 86 6.84 2.74 0.13
CA GLY A 86 7.20 1.34 0.36
C GLY A 86 8.19 1.19 1.52
N GLY A 87 8.30 -0.02 2.02
CA GLY A 87 9.14 -0.42 3.14
C GLY A 87 8.56 -1.64 3.83
N LEU A 88 8.94 -1.92 5.05
CA LEU A 88 8.47 -3.05 5.84
C LEU A 88 7.04 -2.81 6.35
N THR A 89 6.10 -3.61 5.89
CA THR A 89 4.66 -3.45 6.22
C THR A 89 4.36 -3.54 7.72
N PRO A 90 4.94 -4.48 8.50
CA PRO A 90 4.76 -4.54 9.94
C PRO A 90 5.20 -3.26 10.66
N LEU A 91 6.30 -2.64 10.21
CA LEU A 91 6.80 -1.39 10.76
C LEU A 91 5.81 -0.24 10.55
N TYR A 92 5.24 -0.11 9.35
CA TYR A 92 4.20 0.89 9.10
C TYR A 92 2.95 0.66 9.94
N ALA A 93 2.49 -0.60 10.08
CA ALA A 93 1.33 -0.89 10.91
C ALA A 93 1.53 -0.49 12.38
N GLU A 94 2.76 -0.60 12.89
CA GLU A 94 3.13 -0.16 14.24
C GLU A 94 3.31 1.36 14.32
N ALA A 95 4.12 1.93 13.43
CA ALA A 95 4.48 3.35 13.47
C ALA A 95 3.31 4.29 13.15
N LEU A 96 2.29 3.82 12.41
CA LEU A 96 1.09 4.58 12.06
C LEU A 96 -0.14 4.15 12.89
N ALA A 97 0.04 3.35 13.94
CA ALA A 97 -1.08 2.84 14.74
C ALA A 97 -1.93 3.97 15.32
N GLY A 98 -3.24 3.92 15.04
CA GLY A 98 -4.20 4.92 15.53
C GLY A 98 -4.16 6.28 14.81
N TRP A 99 -3.25 6.47 13.86
CA TRP A 99 -3.24 7.66 13.02
C TRP A 99 -4.21 7.50 11.82
N THR A 100 -4.78 8.61 11.38
CA THR A 100 -5.62 8.67 10.18
C THR A 100 -5.20 9.84 9.31
N PRO A 101 -5.27 9.70 7.97
CA PRO A 101 -4.99 10.82 7.07
C PRO A 101 -5.90 12.02 7.36
N PRO A 102 -5.42 13.27 7.18
CA PRO A 102 -6.24 14.46 7.37
C PRO A 102 -7.50 14.42 6.50
N PRO A 103 -8.67 14.82 7.04
CA PRO A 103 -9.91 14.88 6.27
C PRO A 103 -9.76 15.72 5.00
N GLY A 104 -10.17 15.16 3.87
CA GLY A 104 -10.11 15.84 2.57
C GLY A 104 -8.78 15.70 1.83
N ALA A 105 -7.71 15.26 2.47
CA ALA A 105 -6.47 14.92 1.78
C ALA A 105 -6.64 13.64 0.94
N ALA A 106 -6.14 13.65 -0.30
CA ALA A 106 -6.04 12.44 -1.10
C ALA A 106 -5.05 11.47 -0.45
N TYR A 107 -5.35 10.17 -0.49
CA TYR A 107 -4.42 9.14 0.00
C TYR A 107 -3.81 8.37 -1.16
N ALA A 108 -2.50 8.17 -1.13
CA ALA A 108 -1.83 7.16 -1.92
C ALA A 108 -0.92 6.30 -1.03
N GLY A 109 -0.91 5.00 -1.30
CA GLY A 109 0.01 4.06 -0.68
C GLY A 109 0.73 3.24 -1.73
N PHE A 110 2.04 3.09 -1.59
CA PHE A 110 2.88 2.28 -2.47
C PHE A 110 3.39 1.06 -1.71
N SER A 111 3.22 -0.15 -2.24
CA SER A 111 3.68 -1.39 -1.61
C SER A 111 3.16 -1.48 -0.17
N ALA A 112 4.01 -1.47 0.85
CA ALA A 112 3.63 -1.46 2.26
C ALA A 112 2.60 -0.36 2.59
N GLY A 113 2.74 0.85 2.02
CA GLY A 113 1.76 1.92 2.16
C GLY A 113 0.38 1.58 1.61
N ALA A 114 0.30 0.75 0.55
CA ALA A 114 -0.98 0.26 0.04
C ALA A 114 -1.58 -0.82 0.97
N ALA A 115 -0.75 -1.72 1.48
CA ALA A 115 -1.20 -2.77 2.40
C ALA A 115 -1.76 -2.20 3.70
N VAL A 116 -1.08 -1.22 4.33
CA VAL A 116 -1.55 -0.60 5.58
C VAL A 116 -2.74 0.33 5.40
N ALA A 117 -3.13 0.70 4.18
CA ALA A 117 -4.35 1.46 3.91
C ALA A 117 -5.62 0.71 4.30
N ALA A 118 -5.58 -0.61 4.35
CA ALA A 118 -6.68 -1.48 4.75
C ALA A 118 -7.12 -1.22 6.20
N ARG A 119 -8.39 -1.52 6.52
CA ARG A 119 -8.84 -1.57 7.91
C ARG A 119 -8.18 -2.74 8.63
N ASP A 120 -8.19 -3.90 8.00
CA ASP A 120 -7.58 -5.13 8.47
C ASP A 120 -6.42 -5.44 7.51
N ALA A 121 -5.21 -4.98 7.85
CA ALA A 121 -4.04 -5.04 6.98
C ALA A 121 -3.35 -6.40 7.08
N VAL A 122 -3.16 -7.08 5.95
CA VAL A 122 -2.26 -8.23 5.84
C VAL A 122 -0.83 -7.68 5.84
N VAL A 123 -0.12 -7.85 6.97
CA VAL A 123 1.18 -7.21 7.18
C VAL A 123 2.37 -8.10 6.85
N GLY A 124 2.15 -9.35 6.52
CA GLY A 124 3.21 -10.31 6.14
C GLY A 124 2.87 -11.73 6.52
N GLY A 125 3.90 -12.57 6.52
CA GLY A 125 3.82 -14.01 6.71
C GLY A 125 3.81 -14.76 5.38
N TRP A 126 4.45 -15.92 5.37
CA TRP A 126 4.59 -16.74 4.16
C TRP A 126 3.95 -18.12 4.29
N ARG A 127 3.51 -18.52 5.48
CA ARG A 127 2.85 -19.81 5.74
C ARG A 127 1.55 -19.67 6.53
N ALA A 128 0.67 -20.63 6.32
CA ALA A 128 -0.55 -20.78 7.09
C ALA A 128 -0.24 -21.14 8.57
N GLU A 129 -1.17 -20.86 9.46
CA GLU A 129 -1.16 -21.45 10.79
C GLU A 129 -1.23 -22.99 10.64
N GLY A 130 -0.24 -23.70 11.19
CA GLY A 130 -0.08 -25.13 10.98
C GLY A 130 0.94 -25.52 9.91
N GLY A 131 1.56 -24.59 9.18
CA GLY A 131 2.85 -24.77 8.52
C GLY A 131 2.88 -24.94 7.01
N GLY A 132 1.76 -24.89 6.28
CA GLY A 132 1.77 -24.90 4.80
C GLY A 132 2.21 -23.56 4.23
N ALA A 133 3.16 -23.55 3.28
CA ALA A 133 3.54 -22.33 2.55
C ALA A 133 2.40 -21.83 1.68
N VAL A 134 2.14 -20.52 1.73
CA VAL A 134 1.09 -19.83 0.94
C VAL A 134 1.67 -18.83 -0.06
N CYS A 135 2.91 -18.40 0.16
CA CYS A 135 3.72 -17.65 -0.77
C CYS A 135 5.20 -17.96 -0.52
N PRO A 136 6.14 -17.46 -1.34
CA PRO A 136 7.58 -17.57 -1.05
C PRO A 136 7.97 -16.95 0.29
N GLU A 137 8.93 -17.57 0.98
CA GLU A 137 9.42 -17.12 2.30
C GLU A 137 9.97 -15.70 2.25
N GLU A 138 10.64 -15.32 1.16
CA GLU A 138 11.23 -14.00 0.94
C GLU A 138 10.16 -12.88 0.90
N ALA A 139 8.90 -13.23 0.68
CA ALA A 139 7.77 -12.29 0.72
C ALA A 139 7.14 -12.16 2.13
N GLY A 140 7.74 -12.77 3.14
CA GLY A 140 7.19 -12.89 4.49
C GLY A 140 7.19 -11.60 5.32
N GLU A 141 7.93 -10.56 4.92
CA GLU A 141 8.02 -9.29 5.69
C GLU A 141 8.52 -9.53 7.13
N ASP A 142 9.54 -10.37 7.29
CA ASP A 142 10.11 -10.81 8.58
C ASP A 142 9.11 -11.56 9.50
N LEU A 143 8.01 -12.04 8.94
CA LEU A 143 6.99 -12.81 9.66
C LEU A 143 6.86 -14.21 9.07
N ASP A 144 6.73 -15.21 9.93
CA ASP A 144 6.52 -16.59 9.51
C ASP A 144 5.07 -16.85 9.09
N VAL A 145 4.15 -16.64 10.02
CA VAL A 145 2.73 -16.94 9.84
C VAL A 145 1.99 -15.72 9.29
N VAL A 146 1.07 -15.96 8.35
CA VAL A 146 0.21 -14.90 7.81
C VAL A 146 -0.43 -14.12 8.94
N THR A 147 -0.12 -12.83 8.98
CA THR A 147 -0.48 -11.96 10.10
C THR A 147 -1.32 -10.79 9.61
N VAL A 148 -2.43 -10.54 10.31
CA VAL A 148 -3.31 -9.39 10.10
C VAL A 148 -3.23 -8.48 11.31
N ARG A 149 -3.10 -7.17 11.07
CA ARG A 149 -3.10 -6.13 12.10
C ARG A 149 -4.07 -5.02 11.73
N PRO A 150 -4.55 -4.21 12.70
CA PRO A 150 -5.26 -2.97 12.37
C PRO A 150 -4.40 -2.09 11.48
N GLY A 151 -4.96 -1.62 10.36
CA GLY A 151 -4.33 -0.64 9.48
C GLY A 151 -4.99 0.73 9.61
N LEU A 152 -4.86 1.57 8.58
CA LEU A 152 -5.34 2.96 8.60
C LEU A 152 -6.86 3.09 8.37
N GLY A 153 -7.53 2.05 7.90
CA GLY A 153 -8.98 2.09 7.63
C GLY A 153 -9.37 3.00 6.46
N VAL A 154 -8.43 3.34 5.58
CA VAL A 154 -8.69 4.12 4.36
C VAL A 154 -9.59 3.33 3.41
N VAL A 155 -9.43 2.02 3.38
CA VAL A 155 -10.30 1.08 2.66
C VAL A 155 -10.82 -0.03 3.58
N PRO A 156 -12.05 -0.54 3.35
CA PRO A 156 -12.63 -1.57 4.20
C PRO A 156 -12.16 -2.99 3.90
N PHE A 157 -11.49 -3.21 2.79
CA PHE A 157 -10.98 -4.50 2.30
C PHE A 157 -9.47 -4.62 2.52
N ALA A 158 -8.95 -5.85 2.56
CA ALA A 158 -7.52 -6.11 2.66
C ALA A 158 -6.80 -5.80 1.34
N VAL A 159 -5.54 -5.43 1.44
CA VAL A 159 -4.67 -5.20 0.27
C VAL A 159 -3.39 -6.00 0.45
N ASP A 160 -3.00 -6.74 -0.58
CA ASP A 160 -1.69 -7.35 -0.71
C ASP A 160 -1.00 -6.82 -1.97
N VAL A 161 0.30 -6.87 -2.04
CA VAL A 161 1.10 -6.18 -3.06
C VAL A 161 2.13 -7.12 -3.68
N HIS A 162 2.70 -6.74 -4.83
CA HIS A 162 3.65 -7.60 -5.58
C HIS A 162 3.05 -8.97 -5.95
N ALA A 163 1.75 -9.02 -6.27
CA ALA A 163 0.97 -10.25 -6.34
C ALA A 163 1.58 -11.31 -7.26
N ALA A 164 1.88 -10.97 -8.51
CA ALA A 164 2.51 -11.87 -9.46
C ALA A 164 4.03 -11.94 -9.29
N GLN A 165 4.68 -10.83 -8.92
CA GLN A 165 6.13 -10.72 -8.87
C GLN A 165 6.73 -11.47 -7.67
N TRP A 166 6.06 -11.43 -6.52
CA TRP A 166 6.51 -12.11 -5.30
C TRP A 166 5.59 -13.26 -4.89
N GLY A 167 4.52 -13.56 -5.66
CA GLY A 167 3.61 -14.66 -5.39
C GLY A 167 2.66 -14.45 -4.19
N THR A 168 2.49 -13.20 -3.74
CA THR A 168 1.71 -12.87 -2.55
C THR A 168 0.20 -13.04 -2.73
N LEU A 169 -0.28 -13.23 -3.98
CA LEU A 169 -1.69 -13.59 -4.24
C LEU A 169 -2.12 -14.81 -3.40
N GLY A 170 -1.23 -15.82 -3.25
CA GLY A 170 -1.50 -16.99 -2.42
C GLY A 170 -1.72 -16.64 -0.95
N ARG A 171 -0.97 -15.67 -0.42
CA ARG A 171 -1.13 -15.14 0.94
C ARG A 171 -2.51 -14.51 1.14
N LEU A 172 -2.95 -13.66 0.22
CA LEU A 172 -4.26 -13.04 0.31
C LEU A 172 -5.39 -14.07 0.18
N VAL A 173 -5.28 -15.02 -0.75
CA VAL A 173 -6.25 -16.12 -0.88
C VAL A 173 -6.37 -16.87 0.44
N HIS A 174 -5.24 -17.26 1.05
CA HIS A 174 -5.24 -17.91 2.37
C HIS A 174 -5.88 -17.04 3.45
N ALA A 175 -5.56 -15.74 3.51
CA ALA A 175 -6.13 -14.84 4.52
C ALA A 175 -7.66 -14.75 4.42
N VAL A 176 -8.22 -14.75 3.20
CA VAL A 176 -9.67 -14.77 2.97
C VAL A 176 -10.27 -16.14 3.31
N GLU A 177 -9.68 -17.25 2.88
CA GLU A 177 -10.17 -18.61 3.14
C GLU A 177 -10.16 -18.94 4.64
N ALA A 178 -9.11 -18.56 5.35
CA ALA A 178 -8.98 -18.73 6.80
C ALA A 178 -9.89 -17.78 7.60
N GLY A 179 -10.53 -16.80 6.94
CA GLY A 179 -11.41 -15.84 7.60
C GLY A 179 -10.68 -14.77 8.40
N LEU A 180 -9.38 -14.59 8.15
CA LEU A 180 -8.59 -13.51 8.73
C LEU A 180 -9.05 -12.14 8.22
N VAL A 181 -9.47 -12.09 6.95
CA VAL A 181 -10.10 -10.94 6.31
C VAL A 181 -11.32 -11.38 5.50
N ALA A 182 -12.27 -10.47 5.26
CA ALA A 182 -13.51 -10.81 4.56
C ALA A 182 -13.31 -10.92 3.03
N GLU A 183 -12.56 -9.98 2.46
CA GLU A 183 -12.21 -9.89 1.05
C GLU A 183 -10.95 -9.02 0.88
N GLY A 184 -10.35 -9.04 -0.29
CA GLY A 184 -9.20 -8.20 -0.56
C GLY A 184 -8.84 -8.06 -2.04
N TRP A 185 -7.86 -7.20 -2.27
CA TRP A 185 -7.23 -6.99 -3.57
C TRP A 185 -5.72 -7.26 -3.48
N ALA A 186 -5.22 -8.15 -4.32
CA ALA A 186 -3.79 -8.32 -4.53
C ALA A 186 -3.37 -7.54 -5.78
N LEU A 187 -2.34 -6.72 -5.66
CA LEU A 187 -1.91 -5.79 -6.70
C LEU A 187 -0.56 -6.23 -7.27
N ASP A 188 -0.47 -6.35 -8.60
CA ASP A 188 0.81 -6.54 -9.27
C ASP A 188 1.66 -5.28 -9.20
N GLU A 189 2.98 -5.41 -9.36
CA GLU A 189 3.83 -4.25 -9.63
C GLU A 189 3.34 -3.52 -10.90
N GLY A 190 3.40 -2.20 -10.87
CA GLY A 190 2.86 -1.37 -11.95
C GLY A 190 1.32 -1.32 -12.02
N ALA A 191 0.61 -1.79 -11.00
CA ALA A 191 -0.83 -1.59 -10.88
C ALA A 191 -1.14 -0.53 -9.82
N CYS A 192 -2.10 0.34 -10.11
CA CYS A 192 -2.73 1.24 -9.14
C CYS A 192 -4.24 0.96 -9.12
N LEU A 193 -4.78 0.56 -7.99
CA LEU A 193 -6.22 0.48 -7.76
C LEU A 193 -6.71 1.84 -7.26
N ALA A 194 -7.50 2.53 -8.06
CA ALA A 194 -8.02 3.86 -7.77
C ALA A 194 -9.56 3.88 -7.93
N GLY A 195 -10.29 4.00 -6.81
CA GLY A 195 -11.74 4.04 -6.83
C GLY A 195 -12.41 2.84 -7.53
N GLY A 196 -11.80 1.64 -7.44
CA GLY A 196 -12.27 0.42 -8.10
C GLY A 196 -11.83 0.25 -9.57
N THR A 197 -11.05 1.18 -10.10
CA THR A 197 -10.45 1.10 -11.45
C THR A 197 -8.95 0.80 -11.33
N VAL A 198 -8.44 -0.05 -12.21
CA VAL A 198 -7.00 -0.34 -12.32
C VAL A 198 -6.38 0.59 -13.34
N VAL A 199 -5.25 1.21 -12.98
CA VAL A 199 -4.44 2.09 -13.83
C VAL A 199 -3.02 1.54 -13.88
N GLY A 200 -2.40 1.57 -15.04
CA GLY A 200 -1.03 1.09 -15.27
C GLY A 200 -0.96 -0.31 -15.87
N PRO A 201 0.26 -0.77 -16.22
CA PRO A 201 0.47 -2.02 -16.95
C PRO A 201 0.22 -3.29 -16.13
N GLY A 202 0.22 -3.19 -14.79
CA GLY A 202 -0.02 -4.31 -13.89
C GLY A 202 -1.50 -4.68 -13.76
N ALA A 203 -1.80 -5.82 -13.14
CA ALA A 203 -3.15 -6.26 -12.84
C ALA A 203 -3.47 -6.13 -11.35
N ALA A 204 -4.76 -6.11 -11.02
CA ALA A 204 -5.28 -6.30 -9.69
C ALA A 204 -6.14 -7.57 -9.63
N TRP A 205 -6.07 -8.29 -8.51
CA TRP A 205 -6.74 -9.56 -8.31
C TRP A 205 -7.71 -9.43 -7.15
N HIS A 206 -9.01 -9.49 -7.44
CA HIS A 206 -10.03 -9.45 -6.41
C HIS A 206 -10.28 -10.84 -5.85
N VAL A 207 -10.15 -10.97 -4.54
CA VAL A 207 -10.30 -12.22 -3.80
C VAL A 207 -11.47 -12.10 -2.83
N THR A 208 -12.43 -12.98 -2.98
CA THR A 208 -13.57 -13.13 -2.06
C THR A 208 -13.76 -14.62 -1.76
N ARG A 209 -14.41 -14.95 -0.63
CA ARG A 209 -14.59 -16.35 -0.21
C ARG A 209 -15.43 -17.16 -1.18
N ASP A 210 -16.51 -16.59 -1.69
CA ASP A 210 -17.58 -17.32 -2.36
C ASP A 210 -17.57 -17.18 -3.89
N ALA A 211 -16.49 -16.60 -4.45
CA ALA A 211 -16.35 -16.42 -5.89
C ALA A 211 -14.92 -16.71 -6.38
N PRO A 212 -14.75 -17.08 -7.65
CA PRO A 212 -13.43 -17.21 -8.25
C PRO A 212 -12.62 -15.93 -8.13
N VAL A 213 -11.30 -16.07 -7.96
CA VAL A 213 -10.37 -14.94 -8.02
C VAL A 213 -10.51 -14.24 -9.38
N ARG A 214 -10.76 -12.92 -9.35
CA ARG A 214 -10.99 -12.13 -10.56
C ARG A 214 -9.82 -11.21 -10.84
N ARG A 215 -9.18 -11.41 -11.98
CA ARG A 215 -8.13 -10.52 -12.50
C ARG A 215 -8.76 -9.31 -13.20
N VAL A 216 -8.28 -8.12 -12.87
CA VAL A 216 -8.70 -6.84 -13.46
C VAL A 216 -7.46 -6.10 -13.97
N THR A 217 -7.55 -5.54 -15.18
CA THR A 217 -6.49 -4.74 -15.79
C THR A 217 -7.04 -3.40 -16.24
N GLU A 218 -6.14 -2.44 -16.50
CA GLU A 218 -6.54 -1.23 -17.20
C GLU A 218 -7.16 -1.64 -18.55
N ARG A 219 -8.35 -1.11 -18.85
CA ARG A 219 -8.96 -1.32 -20.16
C ARG A 219 -8.29 -0.36 -21.12
N GLY A 220 -7.59 -0.91 -22.10
CA GLY A 220 -7.12 -0.18 -23.27
C GLY A 220 -8.26 0.35 -24.13
#